data_5f6540ecb9d545e2e44354a18a43aa75
#
_entry.id   5f6540ecb9d545e2e44354a18a43aa75
#
_cell.length_a   1.000
_cell.length_b   1.000
_cell.length_c   1.000
_cell.angle_alpha   90.00
_cell.angle_beta   90.00
_cell.angle_gamma   90.00
#
_symmetry.space_group_name_H-M   'P 1'
#
loop_
_entity.id
_entity.type
_entity.pdbx_description
1 polymer ?
#
loop_
_entity_poly.entity_id
_entity_poly.type
_entity_poly.pdbx_seq_one_letter_code
_entity_poly.pdbx_strand_id
1 'polypeptide(L)'
;HPVRVEQQRSVADALVAQKPGDVCFAYVAKNTDGFASVADADLLRAMKLLLLEGKLLCEPSSAIGMGAALRGQLPLRRTDKVCFVISGGNVALEQLHQLEDVRL
;
A
#
# COMPACT_ATOMS: atom_id res chain seq x y z
N HIS A 1 -20.09 -11.78 -2.56
CA HIS A 1 -19.73 -12.27 -1.21
C HIS A 1 -18.23 -12.41 -1.08
N PRO A 2 -17.67 -12.28 0.17
CA PRO A 2 -16.23 -12.43 0.40
C PRO A 2 -15.77 -13.86 0.09
N VAL A 3 -14.65 -13.99 -0.61
CA VAL A 3 -14.04 -15.28 -0.96
C VAL A 3 -12.76 -15.47 -0.14
N ARG A 4 -12.49 -16.70 0.25
CA ARG A 4 -11.21 -17.06 0.84
C ARG A 4 -10.19 -17.30 -0.26
N VAL A 5 -9.01 -16.70 -0.13
CA VAL A 5 -7.88 -16.92 -1.02
C VAL A 5 -6.78 -17.73 -0.33
N GLU A 6 -5.89 -18.35 -1.10
CA GLU A 6 -4.71 -18.99 -0.56
C GLU A 6 -3.78 -17.94 0.08
N GLN A 7 -2.98 -18.38 1.04
CA GLN A 7 -2.04 -17.51 1.73
C GLN A 7 -1.02 -16.96 0.73
N GLN A 8 -0.97 -15.65 0.60
CA GLN A 8 0.02 -14.94 -0.20
C GLN A 8 1.13 -14.40 0.70
N ARG A 9 2.28 -14.14 0.11
CA ARG A 9 3.40 -13.49 0.77
C ARG A 9 3.63 -12.13 0.14
N SER A 10 3.81 -11.11 0.99
CA SER A 10 4.13 -9.76 0.57
C SER A 10 4.86 -9.04 1.71
N VAL A 11 5.66 -8.03 1.38
CA VAL A 11 6.22 -7.10 2.38
C VAL A 11 5.12 -6.31 3.10
N ALA A 12 3.94 -6.19 2.48
CA ALA A 12 2.73 -5.63 3.09
C ALA A 12 2.00 -6.67 3.94
N ASP A 13 2.63 -7.17 4.98
CA ASP A 13 2.17 -8.26 5.83
C ASP A 13 0.79 -8.01 6.47
N ALA A 14 0.47 -6.76 6.80
CA ALA A 14 -0.84 -6.38 7.31
C ALA A 14 -2.00 -6.58 6.31
N LEU A 15 -1.70 -6.74 5.01
CA LEU A 15 -2.69 -6.91 3.95
C LEU A 15 -2.84 -8.35 3.44
N VAL A 16 -2.08 -9.31 3.98
CA VAL A 16 -2.14 -10.72 3.53
C VAL A 16 -3.22 -11.55 4.24
N ALA A 17 -4.33 -10.93 4.63
CA ALA A 17 -5.49 -11.62 5.17
C ALA A 17 -6.16 -12.49 4.10
N GLN A 18 -6.46 -13.75 4.44
CA GLN A 18 -7.02 -14.71 3.48
C GLN A 18 -8.48 -14.42 3.10
N LYS A 19 -9.22 -13.74 3.96
CA LYS A 19 -10.63 -13.40 3.74
C LYS A 19 -10.95 -12.07 4.41
N PRO A 20 -11.57 -11.12 3.72
CA PRO A 20 -12.07 -9.90 4.35
C PRO A 20 -13.25 -10.20 5.28
N GLY A 21 -13.45 -9.37 6.30
CA GLY A 21 -14.64 -9.42 7.14
C GLY A 21 -15.90 -9.06 6.35
N ASP A 22 -17.01 -9.71 6.66
CA ASP A 22 -18.25 -9.56 5.88
C ASP A 22 -18.77 -8.11 5.89
N VAL A 23 -18.72 -7.44 7.05
CA VAL A 23 -19.15 -6.03 7.20
C VAL A 23 -18.25 -5.10 6.38
N CYS A 24 -16.93 -5.21 6.55
CA CYS A 24 -15.96 -4.40 5.81
C CYS A 24 -16.09 -4.61 4.30
N PHE A 25 -16.27 -5.86 3.86
CA PHE A 25 -16.47 -6.18 2.45
C PHE A 25 -17.69 -5.49 1.87
N ALA A 26 -18.83 -5.51 2.58
CA ALA A 26 -20.05 -4.85 2.15
C ALA A 26 -19.88 -3.33 1.98
N TYR A 27 -19.17 -2.68 2.92
CA TYR A 27 -18.85 -1.25 2.82
C TYR A 27 -17.94 -0.93 1.66
N VAL A 28 -16.86 -1.70 1.48
CA VAL A 28 -15.91 -1.51 0.38
C VAL A 28 -16.60 -1.71 -0.95
N ALA A 29 -17.38 -2.79 -1.12
CA ALA A 29 -18.09 -3.07 -2.36
C ALA A 29 -19.07 -1.96 -2.76
N LYS A 30 -19.66 -1.26 -1.78
CA LYS A 30 -20.62 -0.18 -2.02
C LYS A 30 -19.97 1.18 -2.28
N ASN A 31 -18.83 1.47 -1.64
CA ASN A 31 -18.28 2.82 -1.54
C ASN A 31 -16.91 3.00 -2.21
N THR A 32 -16.45 2.00 -2.97
CA THR A 32 -15.14 2.04 -3.64
C THR A 32 -15.34 2.14 -5.15
N ASP A 33 -14.68 3.10 -5.78
CA ASP A 33 -14.76 3.34 -7.24
C ASP A 33 -13.84 2.41 -8.03
N GLY A 34 -12.79 1.86 -7.39
CA GLY A 34 -11.86 0.97 -8.08
C GLY A 34 -10.82 0.35 -7.16
N PHE A 35 -10.05 -0.55 -7.73
CA PHE A 35 -8.97 -1.27 -7.05
C PHE A 35 -7.71 -1.25 -7.91
N ALA A 36 -6.56 -1.20 -7.25
CA ALA A 36 -5.27 -1.36 -7.88
C ALA A 36 -4.45 -2.41 -7.14
N SER A 37 -3.68 -3.18 -7.88
CA SER A 37 -2.72 -4.15 -7.32
C SER A 37 -1.32 -3.58 -7.45
N VAL A 38 -0.54 -3.63 -6.37
CA VAL A 38 0.80 -3.02 -6.29
C VAL A 38 1.82 -4.09 -5.98
N ALA A 39 2.92 -4.12 -6.74
CA ALA A 39 4.02 -5.04 -6.48
C ALA A 39 4.86 -4.58 -5.27
N ASP A 40 5.47 -5.53 -4.56
CA ASP A 40 6.32 -5.25 -3.39
C ASP A 40 7.44 -4.24 -3.69
N ALA A 41 8.02 -4.30 -4.88
CA ALA A 41 9.06 -3.35 -5.30
C ALA A 41 8.55 -1.89 -5.33
N ASP A 42 7.30 -1.69 -5.78
CA ASP A 42 6.69 -0.36 -5.82
C ASP A 42 6.30 0.13 -4.42
N LEU A 43 5.93 -0.79 -3.51
CA LEU A 43 5.70 -0.49 -2.10
C LEU A 43 6.97 0.00 -1.42
N LEU A 44 8.07 -0.73 -1.57
CA LEU A 44 9.35 -0.38 -0.98
C LEU A 44 9.88 0.96 -1.54
N ARG A 45 9.68 1.19 -2.84
CA ARG A 45 10.02 2.47 -3.47
C ARG A 45 9.21 3.63 -2.88
N ALA A 46 7.90 3.46 -2.71
CA ALA A 46 7.02 4.44 -2.10
C ALA A 46 7.40 4.71 -0.64
N MET A 47 7.68 3.65 0.12
CA MET A 47 8.13 3.75 1.52
C MET A 47 9.45 4.52 1.63
N LYS A 48 10.43 4.23 0.76
CA LYS A 48 11.70 4.98 0.72
C LYS A 48 11.49 6.45 0.39
N LEU A 49 10.64 6.76 -0.59
CA LEU A 49 10.31 8.14 -0.96
C LEU A 49 9.65 8.90 0.20
N LEU A 50 8.67 8.28 0.87
CA LEU A 50 8.00 8.87 2.05
C LEU A 50 9.00 9.13 3.17
N LEU A 51 9.91 8.20 3.42
CA LEU A 51 10.95 8.36 4.46
C LEU A 51 11.93 9.49 4.12
N LEU A 52 12.48 9.49 2.91
CA LEU A 52 13.56 10.42 2.55
C LEU A 52 13.06 11.83 2.22
N GLU A 53 11.97 11.94 1.48
CA GLU A 53 11.43 13.24 1.03
C GLU A 53 10.32 13.75 1.94
N GLY A 54 9.40 12.86 2.34
CA GLY A 54 8.27 13.22 3.21
C GLY A 54 8.61 13.26 4.69
N LYS A 55 9.75 12.70 5.11
CA LYS A 55 10.12 12.51 6.53
C LYS A 55 9.06 11.73 7.32
N LEU A 56 8.37 10.84 6.63
CA LEU A 56 7.32 9.99 7.20
C LEU A 56 7.79 8.55 7.26
N LEU A 57 7.86 8.01 8.47
CA LEU A 57 8.05 6.59 8.70
C LEU A 57 6.71 5.89 8.64
N CYS A 58 6.54 4.99 7.69
CA CYS A 58 5.33 4.18 7.56
C CYS A 58 5.69 2.71 7.29
N GLU A 59 4.79 1.82 7.65
CA GLU A 59 4.91 0.41 7.30
C GLU A 59 4.62 0.19 5.80
N PRO A 60 5.11 -0.91 5.19
CA PRO A 60 4.92 -1.18 3.76
C PRO A 60 3.44 -1.14 3.33
N SER A 61 2.55 -1.71 4.13
CA SER A 61 1.11 -1.73 3.87
C SER A 61 0.50 -0.33 3.74
N SER A 62 1.02 0.65 4.48
CA SER A 62 0.55 2.04 4.43
C SER A 62 1.06 2.80 3.20
N ALA A 63 2.15 2.36 2.59
CA ALA A 63 2.71 2.99 1.39
C ALA A 63 2.02 2.58 0.09
N ILE A 64 1.05 1.64 0.13
CA ILE A 64 0.45 1.02 -1.06
C ILE A 64 -0.20 2.04 -2.00
N GLY A 65 -0.93 3.02 -1.46
CA GLY A 65 -1.57 4.06 -2.26
C GLY A 65 -0.56 4.90 -3.06
N MET A 66 0.54 5.29 -2.42
CA MET A 66 1.65 5.99 -3.07
C MET A 66 2.33 5.09 -4.11
N GLY A 67 2.52 3.80 -3.82
CA GLY A 67 3.07 2.82 -4.76
C GLY A 67 2.26 2.74 -6.04
N ALA A 68 0.93 2.67 -5.93
CA ALA A 68 0.01 2.68 -7.08
C ALA A 68 0.14 3.98 -7.90
N ALA A 69 0.26 5.13 -7.25
CA ALA A 69 0.43 6.42 -7.93
C ALA A 69 1.77 6.51 -8.67
N LEU A 70 2.87 6.10 -8.04
CA LEU A 70 4.20 6.08 -8.65
C LEU A 70 4.27 5.17 -9.88
N ARG A 71 3.53 4.08 -9.85
CA ARG A 71 3.42 3.15 -10.97
C ARG A 71 2.52 3.65 -12.10
N GLY A 72 1.79 4.74 -11.89
CA GLY A 72 0.82 5.26 -12.87
C GLY A 72 -0.43 4.40 -13.03
N GLN A 73 -0.77 3.60 -12.03
CA GLN A 73 -1.95 2.73 -12.05
C GLN A 73 -3.25 3.46 -11.72
N LEU A 74 -3.15 4.67 -11.17
CA LEU A 74 -4.29 5.49 -10.81
C LEU A 74 -4.58 6.51 -11.91
N PRO A 75 -5.85 6.73 -12.29
CA PRO A 75 -6.23 7.67 -13.34
C PRO A 75 -6.17 9.13 -12.83
N LEU A 76 -5.01 9.55 -12.33
CA LEU A 76 -4.79 10.86 -11.74
C LEU A 76 -4.47 11.92 -12.79
N ARG A 77 -5.08 13.09 -12.66
CA ARG A 77 -4.77 14.28 -13.46
C ARG A 77 -3.90 15.24 -12.66
N ARG A 78 -3.13 16.08 -13.34
CA ARG A 78 -2.26 17.09 -12.67
C ARG A 78 -3.02 18.08 -11.79
N THR A 79 -4.30 18.26 -11.99
CA THR A 79 -5.17 19.16 -11.23
C THR A 79 -5.87 18.48 -10.06
N ASP A 80 -5.75 17.17 -9.93
CA ASP A 80 -6.43 16.43 -8.88
C ASP A 80 -5.76 16.67 -7.52
N LYS A 81 -6.58 16.78 -6.49
CA LYS A 81 -6.13 16.76 -5.08
C LYS A 81 -6.22 15.33 -4.59
N VAL A 82 -5.07 14.75 -4.25
CA VAL A 82 -4.97 13.34 -3.86
C VAL A 82 -4.64 13.25 -2.39
N CYS A 83 -5.37 12.39 -1.68
CA CYS A 83 -5.10 12.07 -0.29
C CYS A 83 -4.68 10.59 -0.20
N PHE A 84 -3.49 10.33 0.32
CA PHE A 84 -3.04 8.98 0.68
C PHE A 84 -3.19 8.77 2.18
N VAL A 85 -3.86 7.70 2.57
CA VAL A 85 -4.02 7.33 3.98
C VAL A 85 -2.79 6.54 4.41
N ILE A 86 -1.97 7.13 5.28
CA ILE A 86 -0.86 6.45 5.94
C ILE A 86 -1.38 5.92 7.27
N SER A 87 -1.80 4.67 7.29
CA SER A 87 -2.57 4.09 8.39
C SER A 87 -1.71 3.54 9.53
N GLY A 88 -0.44 3.24 9.28
CA GLY A 88 0.44 2.66 10.30
C GLY A 88 1.93 2.90 10.04
N GLY A 89 2.71 2.80 11.11
CA GLY A 89 4.15 2.99 11.10
C GLY A 89 4.89 1.94 11.93
N ASN A 90 4.27 0.78 12.16
CA ASN A 90 4.91 -0.34 12.87
C ASN A 90 5.89 -1.05 11.94
N VAL A 91 7.13 -0.60 11.97
CA VAL A 91 8.21 -1.03 11.05
C VAL A 91 9.33 -1.66 11.85
N ALA A 92 9.71 -2.88 11.49
CA ALA A 92 10.92 -3.51 12.01
C ALA A 92 12.18 -2.94 11.32
N LEU A 93 13.31 -2.94 12.01
CA LEU A 93 14.58 -2.45 11.44
C LEU A 93 14.98 -3.23 10.18
N GLU A 94 14.69 -4.52 10.14
CA GLU A 94 14.95 -5.37 8.99
C GLU A 94 14.17 -4.91 7.73
N GLN A 95 12.98 -4.37 7.91
CA GLN A 95 12.20 -3.81 6.81
C GLN A 95 12.82 -2.49 6.30
N LEU A 96 13.42 -1.69 7.20
CA LEU A 96 14.15 -0.48 6.81
C LEU A 96 15.43 -0.81 6.04
N HIS A 97 16.16 -1.85 6.42
CA HIS A 97 17.35 -2.30 5.69
C HIS A 97 17.05 -2.69 4.23
N GLN A 98 15.86 -3.22 3.97
CA GLN A 98 15.43 -3.52 2.59
C GLN A 98 15.36 -2.28 1.69
N LEU A 99 15.25 -1.08 2.29
CA LEU A 99 15.21 0.17 1.53
C LEU A 99 16.57 0.63 1.01
N GLU A 100 17.68 0.12 1.55
CA GLU A 100 19.02 0.53 1.16
C GLU A 100 19.27 0.31 -0.34
N ASP A 101 18.87 -0.87 -0.84
CA ASP A 101 19.07 -1.27 -2.24
C ASP A 101 17.94 -0.80 -3.19
N VAL A 102 16.90 -0.18 -2.68
CA VAL A 102 15.77 0.31 -3.49
C VAL A 102 16.19 1.58 -4.23
N ARG A 103 16.04 1.59 -5.56
CA ARG A 103 16.28 2.79 -6.39
C ARG A 103 15.02 3.65 -6.47
N LEU A 104 15.18 4.94 -6.27
CA LEU A 104 14.13 5.95 -6.47
C LEU A 104 14.03 6.39 -7.92
#